data_af6e6a877caf21ccb04c533e551863ec
#
_entry.id   af6e6a877caf21ccb04c533e551863ec
#
_cell.length_a   1.000
_cell.length_b   1.000
_cell.length_c   1.000
_cell.angle_alpha   90.00
_cell.angle_beta   90.00
_cell.angle_gamma   90.00
#
_symmetry.space_group_name_H-M   'P 1'
#
loop_
_entity.id
_entity.type
_entity.pdbx_description
1 polymer ?
#
loop_
_entity_poly.entity_id
_entity_poly.type
_entity_poly.pdbx_seq_one_letter_code
_entity_poly.pdbx_strand_id
1 'polypeptide(L)'
;MTEQKLKEYFEEKITADELKSDVSNSQVKTGYDTTRVSIDQIQYGEFEVQKEHLIKLCDDFIAQNINSEDLNTIAFCLVSSDYFNWDNEIISNVIFDWDNPLIGYDINKKNVLLWKDYLKNGNYNLDKNELKEKFRSKGKFLNIYQEIDAILWNDWDPIGVNDFAPRDEYQGYTPAIVKLYKSKADAKIIADKLHEFETQNMGMIGNYENCMKIAEKIRKLE
;
A
#
# COMPACT_ATOMS: atom_id res chain seq x y z
N MET A 1 -4.39 -15.42 -8.54
CA MET A 1 -4.26 -15.09 -9.96
C MET A 1 -3.55 -16.22 -10.67
N THR A 2 -3.97 -16.58 -11.85
CA THR A 2 -3.29 -17.59 -12.66
C THR A 2 -2.59 -16.93 -13.86
N GLU A 3 -1.35 -17.32 -14.13
CA GLU A 3 -0.65 -16.86 -15.34
C GLU A 3 -1.40 -17.28 -16.62
N GLN A 4 -2.11 -18.41 -16.56
CA GLN A 4 -2.95 -18.88 -17.66
C GLN A 4 -4.07 -17.88 -18.00
N LYS A 5 -4.73 -17.28 -17.00
CA LYS A 5 -5.77 -16.28 -17.23
C LYS A 5 -5.20 -14.97 -17.78
N LEU A 6 -4.03 -14.55 -17.30
CA LEU A 6 -3.35 -13.37 -17.85
C LEU A 6 -2.97 -13.59 -19.32
N LYS A 7 -2.42 -14.76 -19.65
CA LYS A 7 -2.14 -15.16 -21.03
C LYS A 7 -3.40 -15.12 -21.91
N GLU A 8 -4.48 -15.77 -21.45
CA GLU A 8 -5.75 -15.81 -22.17
C GLU A 8 -6.32 -14.40 -22.43
N TYR A 9 -6.14 -13.48 -21.46
CA TYR A 9 -6.53 -12.08 -21.63
C TYR A 9 -5.66 -11.35 -22.66
N PHE A 10 -4.35 -11.56 -22.67
CA PHE A 10 -3.46 -11.00 -23.69
C PHE A 10 -3.74 -11.57 -25.09
N GLU A 11 -4.13 -12.83 -25.17
CA GLU A 11 -4.55 -13.48 -26.40
C GLU A 11 -6.02 -13.17 -26.81
N GLU A 12 -6.69 -12.26 -26.09
CA GLU A 12 -8.09 -11.85 -26.32
C GLU A 12 -9.13 -12.97 -26.22
N LYS A 13 -8.81 -14.04 -25.47
CA LYS A 13 -9.69 -15.20 -25.26
C LYS A 13 -10.67 -15.02 -24.12
N ILE A 14 -10.37 -14.08 -23.21
CA ILE A 14 -11.22 -13.73 -22.08
C ILE A 14 -11.36 -12.19 -21.95
N THR A 15 -12.40 -11.77 -21.26
CA THR A 15 -12.71 -10.36 -20.98
C THR A 15 -11.91 -9.81 -19.78
N ALA A 16 -11.90 -8.47 -19.62
CA ALA A 16 -11.34 -7.82 -18.46
C ALA A 16 -12.05 -8.20 -17.15
N ASP A 17 -13.37 -8.45 -17.18
CA ASP A 17 -14.15 -8.88 -16.01
C ASP A 17 -13.75 -10.29 -15.54
N GLU A 18 -13.49 -11.20 -16.46
CA GLU A 18 -13.00 -12.55 -16.14
C GLU A 18 -11.59 -12.49 -15.55
N LEU A 19 -10.68 -11.67 -16.11
CA LEU A 19 -9.35 -11.43 -15.55
C LEU A 19 -9.45 -10.82 -14.14
N LYS A 20 -10.26 -9.78 -13.96
CA LYS A 20 -10.49 -9.12 -12.67
C LYS A 20 -10.97 -10.09 -11.59
N SER A 21 -11.90 -10.97 -11.95
CA SER A 21 -12.39 -12.01 -11.04
C SER A 21 -11.27 -12.93 -10.57
N ASP A 22 -10.38 -13.36 -11.45
CA ASP A 22 -9.23 -14.21 -11.15
C ASP A 22 -8.20 -13.45 -10.28
N VAL A 23 -7.90 -12.18 -10.60
CA VAL A 23 -7.02 -11.31 -9.81
C VAL A 23 -7.55 -11.11 -8.39
N SER A 24 -8.83 -10.75 -8.23
CA SER A 24 -9.44 -10.51 -6.93
C SER A 24 -9.46 -11.75 -6.04
N ASN A 25 -9.65 -12.93 -6.61
CA ASN A 25 -9.62 -14.22 -5.89
C ASN A 25 -8.21 -14.60 -5.41
N SER A 26 -7.17 -14.01 -5.96
CA SER A 26 -5.78 -14.28 -5.59
C SER A 26 -5.27 -13.44 -4.41
N GLN A 27 -6.00 -12.40 -4.05
CA GLN A 27 -5.61 -11.42 -3.04
C GLN A 27 -6.20 -11.78 -1.68
N VAL A 28 -5.35 -11.97 -0.67
CA VAL A 28 -5.77 -12.18 0.72
C VAL A 28 -5.15 -11.11 1.60
N LYS A 29 -5.98 -10.28 2.23
CA LYS A 29 -5.50 -9.31 3.23
C LYS A 29 -5.07 -10.08 4.49
N THR A 30 -3.78 -10.04 4.80
CA THR A 30 -3.17 -10.73 5.94
C THR A 30 -2.85 -9.80 7.10
N GLY A 31 -2.99 -8.49 6.91
CA GLY A 31 -2.72 -7.46 7.92
C GLY A 31 -3.30 -6.11 7.50
N TYR A 32 -2.99 -5.08 8.29
CA TYR A 32 -3.49 -3.71 8.05
C TYR A 32 -3.05 -3.16 6.68
N ASP A 33 -1.77 -3.40 6.29
CA ASP A 33 -1.17 -2.93 5.04
C ASP A 33 -0.52 -4.07 4.24
N THR A 34 -0.87 -5.33 4.53
CA THR A 34 -0.24 -6.49 3.88
C THR A 34 -1.29 -7.30 3.13
N THR A 35 -1.11 -7.40 1.83
CA THR A 35 -1.88 -8.29 0.95
C THR A 35 -0.96 -9.41 0.48
N ARG A 36 -1.38 -10.64 0.71
CA ARG A 36 -0.72 -11.82 0.13
C ARG A 36 -1.34 -12.09 -1.21
N VAL A 37 -0.52 -12.21 -2.23
CA VAL A 37 -0.94 -12.60 -3.59
C VAL A 37 -0.48 -14.02 -3.85
N SER A 38 -1.39 -14.90 -4.28
CA SER A 38 -1.08 -16.26 -4.73
C SER A 38 -1.10 -16.30 -6.25
N ILE A 39 0.02 -16.72 -6.87
CA ILE A 39 0.15 -16.85 -8.32
C ILE A 39 0.32 -18.31 -8.67
N ASP A 40 -0.57 -18.85 -9.52
CA ASP A 40 -0.41 -20.16 -10.15
C ASP A 40 0.40 -19.99 -11.42
N GLN A 41 1.62 -20.52 -11.42
CA GLN A 41 2.58 -20.36 -12.50
C GLN A 41 2.42 -21.41 -13.61
N ILE A 42 2.66 -21.00 -14.85
CA ILE A 42 2.82 -21.91 -15.99
C ILE A 42 4.25 -22.49 -15.94
N GLN A 43 4.35 -23.80 -15.90
CA GLN A 43 5.62 -24.50 -15.67
C GLN A 43 6.53 -24.56 -16.89
N TYR A 44 6.01 -24.43 -18.11
CA TYR A 44 6.77 -24.63 -19.35
C TYR A 44 6.35 -23.65 -20.43
N GLY A 45 7.33 -23.23 -21.26
CA GLY A 45 7.14 -22.31 -22.36
C GLY A 45 7.48 -20.88 -21.99
N GLU A 46 7.18 -19.98 -22.88
CA GLU A 46 7.38 -18.54 -22.73
C GLU A 46 6.31 -17.76 -23.46
N PHE A 47 6.03 -16.54 -23.02
CA PHE A 47 5.11 -15.61 -23.65
C PHE A 47 5.73 -14.23 -23.69
N GLU A 48 5.91 -13.69 -24.91
CA GLU A 48 6.48 -12.36 -25.08
C GLU A 48 5.40 -11.28 -24.87
N VAL A 49 5.60 -10.45 -23.85
CA VAL A 49 4.72 -9.32 -23.55
C VAL A 49 5.04 -8.16 -24.52
N GLN A 50 4.03 -7.71 -25.25
CA GLN A 50 4.12 -6.60 -26.20
C GLN A 50 3.51 -5.33 -25.64
N LYS A 51 3.83 -4.16 -26.21
CA LYS A 51 3.25 -2.86 -25.82
C LYS A 51 1.73 -2.85 -25.87
N GLU A 52 1.17 -3.53 -26.85
CA GLU A 52 -0.28 -3.64 -27.08
C GLU A 52 -1.00 -4.29 -25.91
N HIS A 53 -0.38 -5.28 -25.25
CA HIS A 53 -0.92 -5.92 -24.06
C HIS A 53 -1.04 -4.92 -22.88
N LEU A 54 -0.01 -4.10 -22.67
CA LEU A 54 -0.04 -3.09 -21.60
C LEU A 54 -0.96 -1.91 -21.96
N ILE A 55 -1.04 -1.53 -23.22
CA ILE A 55 -2.00 -0.52 -23.71
C ILE A 55 -3.43 -0.97 -23.46
N LYS A 56 -3.74 -2.25 -23.71
CA LYS A 56 -5.05 -2.84 -23.43
C LYS A 56 -5.38 -2.77 -21.92
N LEU A 57 -4.43 -3.10 -21.06
CA LEU A 57 -4.60 -2.93 -19.60
C LEU A 57 -4.85 -1.47 -19.21
N CYS A 58 -4.13 -0.50 -19.83
CA CYS A 58 -4.42 0.92 -19.61
C CYS A 58 -5.84 1.29 -20.06
N ASP A 59 -6.31 0.76 -21.18
CA ASP A 59 -7.66 1.03 -21.68
C ASP A 59 -8.73 0.48 -20.76
N ASP A 60 -8.56 -0.75 -20.26
CA ASP A 60 -9.49 -1.35 -19.32
C ASP A 60 -9.48 -0.63 -17.95
N PHE A 61 -8.33 -0.13 -17.51
CA PHE A 61 -8.25 0.72 -16.33
C PHE A 61 -9.01 2.06 -16.52
N ILE A 62 -8.82 2.72 -17.65
CA ILE A 62 -9.49 3.99 -17.97
C ILE A 62 -11.00 3.80 -18.07
N ALA A 63 -11.45 2.65 -18.62
CA ALA A 63 -12.84 2.23 -18.70
C ALA A 63 -13.42 1.76 -17.35
N GLN A 64 -12.61 1.66 -16.29
CA GLN A 64 -12.97 1.16 -14.96
C GLN A 64 -13.32 -0.34 -14.90
N ASN A 65 -12.94 -1.11 -15.91
CA ASN A 65 -13.07 -2.56 -15.91
C ASN A 65 -12.12 -3.22 -14.91
N ILE A 66 -10.90 -2.64 -14.73
CA ILE A 66 -9.93 -3.00 -13.69
C ILE A 66 -9.57 -1.77 -12.86
N ASN A 67 -9.09 -1.99 -11.63
CA ASN A 67 -8.70 -0.93 -10.69
C ASN A 67 -7.18 -0.90 -10.43
N SER A 68 -6.72 -0.02 -9.53
CA SER A 68 -5.29 0.14 -9.21
C SER A 68 -4.69 -1.09 -8.52
N GLU A 69 -5.45 -1.78 -7.66
CA GLU A 69 -5.00 -3.01 -6.99
C GLU A 69 -4.88 -4.16 -8.00
N ASP A 70 -5.82 -4.25 -8.95
CA ASP A 70 -5.78 -5.24 -10.03
C ASP A 70 -4.54 -5.02 -10.91
N LEU A 71 -4.27 -3.78 -11.35
CA LEU A 71 -3.14 -3.46 -12.20
C LEU A 71 -1.79 -3.70 -11.49
N ASN A 72 -1.70 -3.36 -10.20
CA ASN A 72 -0.52 -3.67 -9.38
C ASN A 72 -0.29 -5.18 -9.25
N THR A 73 -1.36 -5.97 -9.01
CA THR A 73 -1.26 -7.43 -8.92
C THR A 73 -0.84 -8.07 -10.24
N ILE A 74 -1.34 -7.55 -11.37
CA ILE A 74 -0.93 -8.00 -12.71
C ILE A 74 0.55 -7.70 -12.94
N ALA A 75 1.03 -6.50 -12.58
CA ALA A 75 2.43 -6.15 -12.69
C ALA A 75 3.32 -7.04 -11.82
N PHE A 76 2.93 -7.29 -10.57
CA PHE A 76 3.63 -8.23 -9.68
C PHE A 76 3.68 -9.64 -10.27
N CYS A 77 2.61 -10.12 -10.89
CA CYS A 77 2.60 -11.41 -11.59
C CYS A 77 3.62 -11.43 -12.74
N LEU A 78 3.64 -10.38 -13.55
CA LEU A 78 4.60 -10.27 -14.67
C LEU A 78 6.05 -10.27 -14.18
N VAL A 79 6.38 -9.49 -13.14
CA VAL A 79 7.74 -9.39 -12.57
C VAL A 79 8.18 -10.71 -11.91
N SER A 80 7.25 -11.45 -11.30
CA SER A 80 7.53 -12.69 -10.56
C SER A 80 7.50 -13.94 -11.45
N SER A 81 7.20 -13.80 -12.73
CA SER A 81 7.00 -14.90 -13.66
C SER A 81 8.29 -15.30 -14.35
N ASP A 82 8.50 -16.61 -14.49
CA ASP A 82 9.49 -17.19 -15.39
C ASP A 82 8.91 -17.44 -16.81
N TYR A 83 7.60 -17.30 -16.99
CA TYR A 83 6.88 -17.56 -18.23
C TYR A 83 6.70 -16.33 -19.12
N PHE A 84 6.43 -15.16 -18.50
CA PHE A 84 6.30 -13.89 -19.21
C PHE A 84 7.66 -13.23 -19.37
N ASN A 85 8.01 -12.85 -20.59
CA ASN A 85 9.24 -12.14 -20.89
C ASN A 85 8.99 -10.94 -21.80
N TRP A 86 9.94 -10.02 -21.86
CA TRP A 86 9.95 -8.84 -22.75
C TRP A 86 11.37 -8.35 -22.96
N ASP A 87 11.66 -7.88 -24.14
CA ASP A 87 12.97 -7.25 -24.50
C ASP A 87 12.71 -5.81 -24.97
N ASN A 88 12.08 -4.99 -24.10
CA ASN A 88 11.78 -3.60 -24.41
C ASN A 88 11.79 -2.75 -23.14
N GLU A 89 12.69 -1.76 -23.10
CA GLU A 89 12.87 -0.85 -21.96
C GLU A 89 11.58 -0.10 -21.59
N ILE A 90 10.75 0.29 -22.57
CA ILE A 90 9.48 0.98 -22.30
C ILE A 90 8.51 0.07 -21.57
N ILE A 91 8.43 -1.21 -21.96
CA ILE A 91 7.62 -2.24 -21.28
C ILE A 91 8.12 -2.43 -19.85
N SER A 92 9.45 -2.63 -19.69
CA SER A 92 10.09 -2.76 -18.37
C SER A 92 9.72 -1.61 -17.44
N ASN A 93 9.92 -0.38 -17.89
CA ASN A 93 9.66 0.81 -17.09
C ASN A 93 8.20 0.89 -16.63
N VAL A 94 7.25 0.59 -17.51
CA VAL A 94 5.82 0.62 -17.17
C VAL A 94 5.45 -0.48 -16.18
N ILE A 95 5.93 -1.72 -16.41
CA ILE A 95 5.66 -2.84 -15.49
C ILE A 95 6.23 -2.56 -14.10
N PHE A 96 7.48 -2.08 -13.99
CA PHE A 96 8.09 -1.76 -12.71
C PHE A 96 7.44 -0.56 -12.00
N ASP A 97 6.97 0.44 -12.76
CA ASP A 97 6.18 1.55 -12.19
C ASP A 97 4.85 1.04 -11.57
N TRP A 98 4.20 0.07 -12.19
CA TRP A 98 2.95 -0.53 -11.69
C TRP A 98 3.18 -1.52 -10.55
N ASP A 99 4.30 -2.24 -10.53
CA ASP A 99 4.61 -3.24 -9.49
C ASP A 99 4.82 -2.59 -8.12
N ASN A 100 5.38 -1.40 -8.06
CA ASN A 100 5.72 -0.76 -6.79
C ASN A 100 5.15 0.66 -6.61
N PRO A 101 3.80 0.82 -6.60
CA PRO A 101 3.17 2.13 -6.43
C PRO A 101 3.44 2.76 -5.07
N LEU A 102 3.90 1.99 -4.06
CA LEU A 102 4.21 2.52 -2.74
C LEU A 102 5.44 3.44 -2.72
N ILE A 103 6.43 3.17 -3.54
CA ILE A 103 7.65 3.99 -3.69
C ILE A 103 7.72 4.68 -5.05
N GLY A 104 6.93 4.24 -6.03
CA GLY A 104 6.80 4.82 -7.37
C GLY A 104 5.61 5.77 -7.49
N TYR A 105 5.15 5.93 -8.71
CA TYR A 105 3.98 6.73 -9.06
C TYR A 105 2.69 6.03 -8.62
N ASP A 106 1.69 6.81 -8.20
CA ASP A 106 0.37 6.25 -7.89
C ASP A 106 -0.32 5.75 -9.17
N ILE A 107 -0.92 4.58 -9.11
CA ILE A 107 -1.75 4.06 -10.20
C ILE A 107 -3.10 4.78 -10.15
N ASN A 108 -3.18 5.87 -10.90
CA ASN A 108 -4.37 6.70 -11.06
C ASN A 108 -4.60 7.04 -12.53
N LYS A 109 -5.79 7.55 -12.86
CA LYS A 109 -6.17 7.81 -14.26
C LYS A 109 -5.20 8.76 -14.98
N LYS A 110 -4.66 9.78 -14.27
CA LYS A 110 -3.68 10.72 -14.83
C LYS A 110 -2.41 9.99 -15.26
N ASN A 111 -1.83 9.20 -14.35
CA ASN A 111 -0.58 8.48 -14.59
C ASN A 111 -0.75 7.35 -15.61
N VAL A 112 -1.89 6.63 -15.59
CA VAL A 112 -2.19 5.59 -16.58
C VAL A 112 -2.29 6.16 -18.00
N LEU A 113 -2.83 7.37 -18.18
CA LEU A 113 -2.84 8.05 -19.47
C LEU A 113 -1.42 8.40 -19.93
N LEU A 114 -0.52 8.82 -19.02
CA LEU A 114 0.88 9.12 -19.33
C LEU A 114 1.67 7.85 -19.67
N TRP A 115 1.48 6.74 -18.95
CA TRP A 115 2.07 5.45 -19.32
C TRP A 115 1.57 4.94 -20.67
N LYS A 116 0.27 5.11 -20.96
CA LYS A 116 -0.28 4.76 -22.27
C LYS A 116 0.35 5.58 -23.40
N ASP A 117 0.58 6.88 -23.19
CA ASP A 117 1.29 7.72 -24.15
C ASP A 117 2.75 7.27 -24.29
N TYR A 118 3.42 6.94 -23.19
CA TYR A 118 4.78 6.42 -23.20
C TYR A 118 4.89 5.11 -23.98
N LEU A 119 3.97 4.17 -23.79
CA LEU A 119 3.91 2.91 -24.55
C LEU A 119 3.74 3.15 -26.05
N LYS A 120 2.90 4.13 -26.46
CA LYS A 120 2.61 4.45 -27.86
C LYS A 120 3.71 5.25 -28.54
N ASN A 121 4.20 6.29 -27.89
CA ASN A 121 5.00 7.35 -28.50
C ASN A 121 6.42 7.45 -27.95
N GLY A 122 6.76 6.72 -26.88
CA GLY A 122 8.07 6.78 -26.22
C GLY A 122 8.30 8.02 -25.35
N ASN A 123 7.27 8.80 -25.07
CA ASN A 123 7.37 10.04 -24.29
C ASN A 123 7.11 9.77 -22.79
N TYR A 124 8.17 9.66 -22.00
CA TYR A 124 8.05 9.46 -20.54
C TYR A 124 7.83 10.82 -19.83
N ASN A 125 6.57 11.17 -19.59
CA ASN A 125 6.15 12.49 -19.06
C ASN A 125 5.60 12.42 -17.62
N LEU A 126 5.91 11.37 -16.85
CA LEU A 126 5.50 11.31 -15.44
C LEU A 126 6.22 12.38 -14.61
N ASP A 127 5.50 13.00 -13.69
CA ASP A 127 6.02 14.13 -12.92
C ASP A 127 6.93 13.67 -11.76
N LYS A 128 8.23 13.83 -11.92
CA LYS A 128 9.23 13.51 -10.89
C LYS A 128 9.04 14.31 -9.58
N ASN A 129 8.31 15.42 -9.58
CA ASN A 129 8.01 16.15 -8.36
C ASN A 129 6.94 15.41 -7.53
N GLU A 130 6.03 14.70 -8.17
CA GLU A 130 5.06 13.81 -7.49
C GLU A 130 5.78 12.76 -6.61
N LEU A 131 6.86 12.16 -7.11
CA LEU A 131 7.69 11.24 -6.32
C LEU A 131 8.36 11.95 -5.14
N LYS A 132 8.94 13.13 -5.35
CA LYS A 132 9.60 13.91 -4.28
C LYS A 132 8.61 14.26 -3.17
N GLU A 133 7.42 14.74 -3.52
CA GLU A 133 6.35 15.04 -2.56
C GLU A 133 5.88 13.78 -1.82
N LYS A 134 5.75 12.66 -2.51
CA LYS A 134 5.40 11.37 -1.91
C LYS A 134 6.45 10.89 -0.91
N PHE A 135 7.74 10.97 -1.25
CA PHE A 135 8.83 10.63 -0.32
C PHE A 135 8.89 11.59 0.86
N ARG A 136 8.67 12.88 0.63
CA ARG A 136 8.63 13.89 1.70
C ARG A 136 7.46 13.63 2.67
N SER A 137 6.29 13.31 2.15
CA SER A 137 5.11 13.00 2.96
C SER A 137 5.26 11.68 3.71
N LYS A 138 5.88 10.65 3.10
CA LYS A 138 6.22 9.39 3.78
C LYS A 138 7.28 9.58 4.86
N GLY A 139 8.32 10.38 4.59
CA GLY A 139 9.33 10.73 5.60
C GLY A 139 8.71 11.45 6.80
N LYS A 140 7.83 12.42 6.54
CA LYS A 140 7.08 13.10 7.61
C LYS A 140 6.14 12.14 8.36
N PHE A 141 5.49 11.21 7.66
CA PHE A 141 4.65 10.19 8.28
C PHE A 141 5.43 9.24 9.18
N LEU A 142 6.58 8.75 8.70
CA LEU A 142 7.44 7.86 9.47
C LEU A 142 7.96 8.57 10.73
N ASN A 143 8.29 9.86 10.62
CA ASN A 143 8.71 10.69 11.74
C ASN A 143 7.59 10.81 12.79
N ILE A 144 6.36 11.15 12.39
CA ILE A 144 5.19 11.24 13.28
C ILE A 144 4.88 9.89 13.94
N TYR A 145 4.96 8.80 13.18
CA TYR A 145 4.77 7.45 13.76
C TYR A 145 5.80 7.18 14.85
N GLN A 146 7.08 7.45 14.59
CA GLN A 146 8.16 7.25 15.56
C GLN A 146 8.05 8.17 16.78
N GLU A 147 7.60 9.42 16.59
CA GLU A 147 7.38 10.36 17.69
C GLU A 147 6.23 9.92 18.60
N ILE A 148 5.09 9.49 18.01
CA ILE A 148 3.96 8.96 18.78
C ILE A 148 4.36 7.66 19.49
N ASP A 149 5.04 6.75 18.80
CA ASP A 149 5.55 5.52 19.39
C ASP A 149 6.49 5.79 20.58
N ALA A 150 7.38 6.77 20.44
CA ALA A 150 8.25 7.19 21.53
C ALA A 150 7.49 7.80 22.73
N ILE A 151 6.43 8.57 22.48
CA ILE A 151 5.56 9.10 23.54
C ILE A 151 4.82 7.96 24.24
N LEU A 152 4.28 7.00 23.51
CA LEU A 152 3.60 5.87 24.12
C LEU A 152 4.54 5.01 24.96
N TRP A 153 5.78 4.83 24.51
CA TRP A 153 6.79 4.09 25.26
C TRP A 153 7.30 4.83 26.49
N ASN A 154 7.70 6.10 26.33
CA ASN A 154 8.43 6.81 27.39
C ASN A 154 7.51 7.53 28.39
N ASP A 155 6.33 7.97 27.95
CA ASP A 155 5.51 8.89 28.72
C ASP A 155 4.15 8.28 29.13
N TRP A 156 3.56 7.43 28.28
CA TRP A 156 2.29 6.80 28.61
C TRP A 156 2.49 5.59 29.53
N ASP A 157 3.28 4.60 29.13
CA ASP A 157 3.73 3.41 29.86
C ASP A 157 2.78 2.95 30.99
N PRO A 158 1.53 2.57 30.71
CA PRO A 158 0.51 2.35 31.73
C PRO A 158 0.80 1.14 32.64
N ILE A 159 1.58 0.16 32.17
CA ILE A 159 1.97 -1.03 32.93
C ILE A 159 3.39 -0.98 33.47
N GLY A 160 4.13 0.13 33.24
CA GLY A 160 5.44 0.36 33.85
C GLY A 160 6.52 -0.61 33.38
N VAL A 161 6.58 -0.92 32.08
CA VAL A 161 7.48 -1.94 31.53
C VAL A 161 8.62 -1.39 30.68
N ASN A 162 8.69 -0.07 30.46
CA ASN A 162 9.66 0.54 29.57
C ASN A 162 11.13 0.34 30.00
N ASP A 163 11.38 -0.02 31.27
CA ASP A 163 12.73 -0.26 31.80
C ASP A 163 13.22 -1.70 31.57
N PHE A 164 12.33 -2.67 31.28
CA PHE A 164 12.68 -4.09 31.26
C PHE A 164 11.99 -4.92 30.16
N ALA A 165 10.91 -4.43 29.54
CA ALA A 165 10.23 -5.13 28.45
C ALA A 165 10.87 -4.80 27.09
N PRO A 166 10.61 -5.64 26.04
CA PRO A 166 10.96 -5.28 24.68
C PRO A 166 10.31 -3.98 24.22
N ARG A 167 11.01 -3.22 23.38
CA ARG A 167 10.60 -1.89 22.90
C ARG A 167 9.29 -1.90 22.10
N ASP A 168 8.82 -3.07 21.66
CA ASP A 168 7.64 -3.28 20.82
C ASP A 168 6.33 -3.46 21.60
N GLU A 169 6.34 -3.46 22.92
CA GLU A 169 5.17 -3.73 23.79
C GLU A 169 3.97 -2.82 23.46
N TYR A 170 4.21 -1.54 23.18
CA TYR A 170 3.14 -0.58 22.85
C TYR A 170 2.97 -0.31 21.36
N GLN A 171 3.79 -0.90 20.49
CA GLN A 171 3.75 -0.64 19.05
C GLN A 171 2.42 -1.03 18.40
N GLY A 172 1.73 -2.03 18.94
CA GLY A 172 0.40 -2.44 18.48
C GLY A 172 -0.67 -1.35 18.63
N TYR A 173 -0.49 -0.38 19.54
CA TYR A 173 -1.43 0.72 19.78
C TYR A 173 -1.13 1.97 18.95
N THR A 174 0.13 2.14 18.54
CA THR A 174 0.61 3.31 17.78
C THR A 174 -0.21 3.61 16.52
N PRO A 175 -0.59 2.64 15.66
CA PRO A 175 -1.34 2.92 14.44
C PRO A 175 -2.69 3.59 14.68
N ALA A 176 -3.40 3.19 15.74
CA ALA A 176 -4.70 3.76 16.07
C ALA A 176 -4.56 5.23 16.51
N ILE A 177 -3.55 5.55 17.30
CA ILE A 177 -3.27 6.92 17.76
C ILE A 177 -2.80 7.79 16.60
N VAL A 178 -1.92 7.28 15.72
CA VAL A 178 -1.50 7.99 14.50
C VAL A 178 -2.69 8.31 13.59
N LYS A 179 -3.67 7.40 13.47
CA LYS A 179 -4.90 7.64 12.70
C LYS A 179 -5.71 8.80 13.30
N LEU A 180 -5.87 8.84 14.61
CA LEU A 180 -6.57 9.93 15.31
C LEU A 180 -5.82 11.27 15.16
N TYR A 181 -4.50 11.27 15.31
CA TYR A 181 -3.66 12.44 15.08
C TYR A 181 -3.84 12.99 13.66
N LYS A 182 -3.76 12.14 12.64
CA LYS A 182 -3.95 12.53 11.23
C LYS A 182 -5.34 13.08 10.91
N SER A 183 -6.38 12.54 11.54
CA SER A 183 -7.74 13.05 11.41
C SER A 183 -7.98 14.36 12.18
N LYS A 184 -6.93 14.90 12.84
CA LYS A 184 -7.01 16.09 13.71
C LYS A 184 -8.03 15.93 14.83
N ALA A 185 -8.20 14.71 15.34
CA ALA A 185 -9.08 14.43 16.46
C ALA A 185 -8.72 15.28 17.68
N ASP A 186 -9.71 15.67 18.48
CA ASP A 186 -9.47 16.41 19.72
C ASP A 186 -8.70 15.57 20.73
N ALA A 187 -7.98 16.24 21.64
CA ALA A 187 -7.22 15.57 22.71
C ALA A 187 -8.10 14.60 23.52
N LYS A 188 -9.36 14.96 23.75
CA LYS A 188 -10.32 14.10 24.42
C LYS A 188 -10.52 12.76 23.71
N ILE A 189 -10.68 12.76 22.40
CA ILE A 189 -10.86 11.52 21.59
C ILE A 189 -9.62 10.64 21.66
N ILE A 190 -8.43 11.23 21.61
CA ILE A 190 -7.16 10.51 21.77
C ILE A 190 -7.05 9.93 23.19
N ALA A 191 -7.38 10.71 24.22
CA ALA A 191 -7.36 10.26 25.61
C ALA A 191 -8.38 9.13 25.87
N ASP A 192 -9.60 9.25 25.33
CA ASP A 192 -10.62 8.21 25.41
C ASP A 192 -10.09 6.88 24.81
N LYS A 193 -9.36 6.96 23.70
CA LYS A 193 -8.76 5.79 23.05
C LYS A 193 -7.61 5.19 23.85
N LEU A 194 -6.74 6.01 24.44
CA LEU A 194 -5.69 5.53 25.33
C LEU A 194 -6.29 4.84 26.57
N HIS A 195 -7.29 5.45 27.17
CA HIS A 195 -7.98 4.88 28.33
C HIS A 195 -8.73 3.59 27.99
N GLU A 196 -9.31 3.47 26.79
CA GLU A 196 -9.86 2.21 26.27
C GLU A 196 -8.80 1.12 26.21
N PHE A 197 -7.59 1.43 25.72
CA PHE A 197 -6.47 0.48 25.70
C PHE A 197 -6.09 0.02 27.11
N GLU A 198 -5.97 0.92 28.07
CA GLU A 198 -5.69 0.58 29.46
C GLU A 198 -6.76 -0.34 30.05
N THR A 199 -8.04 0.01 29.85
CA THR A 199 -9.15 -0.66 30.53
C THR A 199 -9.64 -1.92 29.82
N GLN A 200 -9.73 -1.90 28.47
CA GLN A 200 -10.32 -2.99 27.70
C GLN A 200 -9.27 -3.98 27.19
N ASN A 201 -8.09 -3.48 26.76
CA ASN A 201 -7.06 -4.36 26.19
C ASN A 201 -6.09 -4.88 27.24
N MET A 202 -5.71 -4.03 28.21
CA MET A 202 -4.75 -4.40 29.28
C MET A 202 -5.43 -4.84 30.57
N GLY A 203 -6.74 -4.65 30.71
CA GLY A 203 -7.52 -5.04 31.90
C GLY A 203 -7.19 -4.23 33.17
N MET A 204 -6.70 -3.00 33.01
CA MET A 204 -6.33 -2.12 34.13
C MET A 204 -7.50 -1.26 34.59
N ILE A 205 -7.35 -0.58 35.72
CA ILE A 205 -8.31 0.44 36.20
C ILE A 205 -8.31 1.65 35.27
N GLY A 206 -7.16 1.93 34.68
CA GLY A 206 -6.92 3.09 33.79
C GLY A 206 -6.61 4.38 34.56
N ASN A 207 -5.89 5.29 33.89
CA ASN A 207 -5.56 6.61 34.40
C ASN A 207 -5.91 7.69 33.39
N TYR A 208 -7.18 8.11 33.40
CA TYR A 208 -7.70 9.09 32.41
C TYR A 208 -6.97 10.42 32.46
N GLU A 209 -6.53 10.89 33.62
CA GLU A 209 -5.76 12.13 33.74
C GLU A 209 -4.43 12.04 33.02
N ASN A 210 -3.73 10.92 33.15
CA ASN A 210 -2.49 10.66 32.40
C ASN A 210 -2.79 10.56 30.89
N CYS A 211 -3.83 9.82 30.49
CA CYS A 211 -4.25 9.73 29.09
C CYS A 211 -4.50 11.11 28.46
N MET A 212 -5.12 12.04 29.20
CA MET A 212 -5.31 13.43 28.74
C MET A 212 -3.99 14.16 28.53
N LYS A 213 -3.04 14.05 29.48
CA LYS A 213 -1.71 14.68 29.36
C LYS A 213 -0.96 14.15 28.12
N ILE A 214 -1.01 12.84 27.89
CA ILE A 214 -0.39 12.20 26.72
C ILE A 214 -1.09 12.66 25.44
N ALA A 215 -2.41 12.69 25.39
CA ALA A 215 -3.16 13.17 24.24
C ALA A 215 -2.82 14.63 23.88
N GLU A 216 -2.70 15.51 24.88
CA GLU A 216 -2.28 16.89 24.66
C GLU A 216 -0.84 16.99 24.14
N LYS A 217 0.07 16.12 24.62
CA LYS A 217 1.44 16.04 24.10
C LYS A 217 1.46 15.63 22.63
N ILE A 218 0.70 14.58 22.27
CA ILE A 218 0.57 14.11 20.90
C ILE A 218 0.01 15.20 19.99
N ARG A 219 -0.99 15.95 20.44
CA ARG A 219 -1.60 17.04 19.66
C ARG A 219 -0.64 18.20 19.33
N LYS A 220 0.45 18.37 20.10
CA LYS A 220 1.46 19.41 19.89
C LYS A 220 2.57 18.99 18.92
N LEU A 221 2.58 17.77 18.43
CA LEU A 221 3.51 17.34 17.37
C LEU A 221 3.24 18.13 16.09
N GLU A 222 4.30 18.53 15.36
CA GLU A 222 4.27 19.34 14.13
C GLU A 222 4.39 18.51 12.85
#